data_03b4a1d7940d00b5de6a34ec59141d1a
#
_entry.id   03b4a1d7940d00b5de6a34ec59141d1a
#
_cell.length_a   1.000
_cell.length_b   1.000
_cell.length_c   1.000
_cell.angle_alpha   90.00
_cell.angle_beta   90.00
_cell.angle_gamma   90.00
#
_symmetry.space_group_name_H-M   'P 1'
#
loop_
_entity.id
_entity.type
_entity.pdbx_description
1 polymer ?
#
loop_
_entity_poly.entity_id
_entity_poly.type
_entity_poly.pdbx_seq_one_letter_code
_entity_poly.pdbx_strand_id
1 'polypeptide(L)'
;VSTTPPAAPGLGARLARNSLHSASGRIVAMLAWLVLTPPLVRTLGPEGFGVWSLFYAVAGWLGAIDLGFSQVALRFGAAARARAAREEAGEYGSLAVLGYLVLGAVFFLLVLALHPLLLDLLRIHGDPRPLAAAAFLAAPAVFVLTGLVGTCMALLQAWDRFDLANGVSLTVSLGQVAAIALALSLGGGLVACVAAVAAGWAVALLLGLALLSRGIPGWRWARPAAATARLREAAAFGLPIQLSNAFAIAHQQIGKLMLVRGVSLATAGSYELGLRATAAAFTFAQLALVAMLPEASVLHEQEAGERLRALHARGGRIVMAMAAVLAAALVAAAPAVFPAWIGRPDPAAELVLRGLALAAFAGIVGGLSGAIGRGVGRTRLEIEWSGLALATHAGLGALLIPRVGLVGALVAILAANIVAALWFAHRLGRALGWRGTRALWEPFLVPGLAVAAGALAGDRVVTAIAAPWAALVAAGAVATTVSTLVLFALRQIRWAEIVGLLRRGAAA
;
A
#
# COMPACT_ATOMS: atom_id res chain seq x y z
N VAL A 1 -28.80 19.04 40.79
CA VAL A 1 -27.57 18.39 40.31
C VAL A 1 -27.46 18.70 38.81
N SER A 2 -26.68 19.73 38.45
CA SER A 2 -26.43 20.09 37.04
C SER A 2 -25.39 19.11 36.49
N THR A 3 -25.81 18.15 35.69
CA THR A 3 -24.91 17.31 34.92
C THR A 3 -24.46 18.06 33.68
N THR A 4 -23.35 18.76 33.78
CA THR A 4 -22.61 19.26 32.60
C THR A 4 -22.23 18.04 31.76
N PRO A 5 -22.59 17.99 30.45
CA PRO A 5 -22.15 16.91 29.58
C PRO A 5 -20.62 16.91 29.52
N PRO A 6 -19.95 15.76 29.50
CA PRO A 6 -18.50 15.68 29.43
C PRO A 6 -18.03 16.45 28.18
N ALA A 7 -17.03 17.31 28.40
CA ALA A 7 -16.44 18.13 27.33
C ALA A 7 -16.02 17.21 26.16
N ALA A 8 -16.43 17.55 24.96
CA ALA A 8 -16.08 16.77 23.77
C ALA A 8 -14.55 16.67 23.69
N PRO A 9 -13.97 15.48 23.45
CA PRO A 9 -12.52 15.32 23.38
C PRO A 9 -11.95 16.26 22.35
N GLY A 10 -10.83 16.95 22.70
CA GLY A 10 -10.17 17.92 21.83
C GLY A 10 -9.83 17.32 20.46
N LEU A 11 -9.73 18.15 19.44
CA LEU A 11 -9.46 17.73 18.04
C LEU A 11 -8.26 16.75 17.97
N GLY A 12 -7.19 17.01 18.73
CA GLY A 12 -6.00 16.14 18.78
C GLY A 12 -6.31 14.73 19.30
N ALA A 13 -7.11 14.59 20.35
CA ALA A 13 -7.49 13.29 20.91
C ALA A 13 -8.39 12.49 19.95
N ARG A 14 -9.26 13.16 19.21
CA ARG A 14 -10.09 12.52 18.16
C ARG A 14 -9.23 12.04 16.99
N LEU A 15 -8.29 12.88 16.52
CA LEU A 15 -7.37 12.50 15.44
C LEU A 15 -6.48 11.33 15.84
N ALA A 16 -5.90 11.36 17.05
CA ALA A 16 -5.06 10.26 17.55
C ALA A 16 -5.86 8.95 17.66
N ARG A 17 -7.07 8.98 18.20
CA ARG A 17 -7.95 7.81 18.29
C ARG A 17 -8.30 7.25 16.91
N ASN A 18 -8.67 8.11 15.96
CA ASN A 18 -9.03 7.68 14.61
C ASN A 18 -7.83 7.09 13.87
N SER A 19 -6.63 7.65 14.05
CA SER A 19 -5.39 7.11 13.49
C SER A 19 -5.04 5.76 14.09
N LEU A 20 -5.21 5.58 15.41
CA LEU A 20 -4.96 4.32 16.10
C LEU A 20 -5.92 3.22 15.64
N HIS A 21 -7.21 3.52 15.50
CA HIS A 21 -8.20 2.57 14.97
C HIS A 21 -7.88 2.16 13.53
N SER A 22 -7.49 3.10 12.68
CA SER A 22 -7.11 2.80 11.29
C SER A 22 -5.83 1.97 11.21
N ALA A 23 -4.84 2.23 12.07
CA ALA A 23 -3.60 1.48 12.14
C ALA A 23 -3.81 0.04 12.65
N SER A 24 -4.61 -0.14 13.71
CA SER A 24 -4.91 -1.47 14.26
C SER A 24 -5.65 -2.35 13.25
N GLY A 25 -6.63 -1.79 12.52
CA GLY A 25 -7.34 -2.51 11.46
C GLY A 25 -6.41 -3.00 10.34
N ARG A 26 -5.44 -2.18 9.91
CA ARG A 26 -4.45 -2.57 8.91
C ARG A 26 -3.53 -3.69 9.38
N ILE A 27 -3.09 -3.64 10.64
CA ILE A 27 -2.23 -4.68 11.22
C ILE A 27 -2.99 -6.01 11.30
N VAL A 28 -4.23 -5.99 11.78
CA VAL A 28 -5.08 -7.20 11.84
C VAL A 28 -5.30 -7.79 10.45
N ALA A 29 -5.63 -6.96 9.46
CA ALA A 29 -5.79 -7.39 8.07
C ALA A 29 -4.49 -8.02 7.52
N MET A 30 -3.35 -7.37 7.74
CA MET A 30 -2.04 -7.85 7.33
C MET A 30 -1.72 -9.22 7.93
N LEU A 31 -1.91 -9.39 9.25
CA LEU A 31 -1.67 -10.65 9.93
C LEU A 31 -2.59 -11.77 9.42
N ALA A 32 -3.88 -11.47 9.20
CA ALA A 32 -4.83 -12.42 8.66
C ALA A 32 -4.41 -12.92 7.26
N TRP A 33 -3.94 -12.02 6.38
CA TRP A 33 -3.42 -12.37 5.07
C TRP A 33 -2.11 -13.16 5.13
N LEU A 34 -1.21 -12.85 6.09
CA LEU A 34 0.01 -13.64 6.30
C LEU A 34 -0.31 -15.08 6.73
N VAL A 35 -1.30 -15.27 7.60
CA VAL A 35 -1.75 -16.60 8.04
C VAL A 35 -2.43 -17.38 6.92
N LEU A 36 -3.20 -16.71 6.06
CA LEU A 36 -3.87 -17.36 4.93
C LEU A 36 -2.92 -17.76 3.78
N THR A 37 -1.81 -17.06 3.61
CA THR A 37 -0.92 -17.27 2.46
C THR A 37 -0.35 -18.69 2.36
N PRO A 38 0.14 -19.35 3.44
CA PRO A 38 0.65 -20.72 3.36
C PRO A 38 -0.37 -21.75 2.83
N PRO A 39 -1.59 -21.86 3.37
CA PRO A 39 -2.57 -22.81 2.81
C PRO A 39 -2.94 -22.46 1.36
N LEU A 40 -3.04 -21.18 1.01
CA LEU A 40 -3.33 -20.76 -0.35
C LEU A 40 -2.24 -21.21 -1.34
N VAL A 41 -0.97 -21.01 -1.01
CA VAL A 41 0.18 -21.41 -1.84
C VAL A 41 0.26 -22.94 -1.96
N ARG A 42 0.00 -23.67 -0.88
CA ARG A 42 0.03 -25.15 -0.88
C ARG A 42 -1.05 -25.72 -1.79
N THR A 43 -2.27 -25.17 -1.73
CA THR A 43 -3.41 -25.65 -2.51
C THR A 43 -3.33 -25.26 -3.98
N LEU A 44 -2.95 -24.02 -4.29
CA LEU A 44 -2.91 -23.53 -5.66
C LEU A 44 -1.65 -23.95 -6.43
N GLY A 45 -0.59 -24.32 -5.73
CA GLY A 45 0.72 -24.55 -6.34
C GLY A 45 1.37 -23.28 -6.90
N PRO A 46 2.60 -23.38 -7.46
CA PRO A 46 3.35 -22.20 -7.92
C PRO A 46 2.65 -21.44 -9.06
N GLU A 47 2.14 -22.14 -10.06
CA GLU A 47 1.48 -21.53 -11.22
C GLU A 47 0.11 -20.97 -10.86
N GLY A 48 -0.71 -21.73 -10.11
CA GLY A 48 -2.00 -21.24 -9.64
C GLY A 48 -1.87 -20.01 -8.73
N PHE A 49 -0.85 -19.98 -7.90
CA PHE A 49 -0.55 -18.77 -7.09
C PHE A 49 -0.02 -17.61 -7.96
N GLY A 50 0.67 -17.91 -9.07
CA GLY A 50 1.02 -16.94 -10.09
C GLY A 50 -0.23 -16.32 -10.74
N VAL A 51 -1.22 -17.12 -11.11
CA VAL A 51 -2.52 -16.61 -11.63
C VAL A 51 -3.25 -15.79 -10.58
N TRP A 52 -3.24 -16.24 -9.32
CA TRP A 52 -3.77 -15.45 -8.20
C TRP A 52 -3.11 -14.07 -8.07
N SER A 53 -1.79 -14.02 -8.20
CA SER A 53 -1.03 -12.75 -8.20
C SER A 53 -1.42 -11.84 -9.36
N LEU A 54 -1.62 -12.41 -10.56
CA LEU A 54 -2.09 -11.68 -11.75
C LEU A 54 -3.52 -11.16 -11.59
N PHE A 55 -4.42 -11.93 -10.98
CA PHE A 55 -5.77 -11.46 -10.69
C PHE A 55 -5.74 -10.14 -9.91
N TYR A 56 -4.93 -10.07 -8.83
CA TYR A 56 -4.77 -8.84 -8.07
C TYR A 56 -4.06 -7.74 -8.85
N ALA A 57 -3.13 -8.08 -9.73
CA ALA A 57 -2.51 -7.09 -10.60
C ALA A 57 -3.53 -6.47 -11.55
N VAL A 58 -4.36 -7.27 -12.21
CA VAL A 58 -5.42 -6.78 -13.12
C VAL A 58 -6.46 -5.96 -12.35
N ALA A 59 -6.96 -6.45 -11.21
CA ALA A 59 -7.89 -5.71 -10.36
C ALA A 59 -7.29 -4.36 -9.89
N GLY A 60 -6.00 -4.34 -9.55
CA GLY A 60 -5.27 -3.12 -9.20
C GLY A 60 -5.19 -2.12 -10.37
N TRP A 61 -4.92 -2.61 -11.58
CA TRP A 61 -4.92 -1.75 -12.78
C TRP A 61 -6.30 -1.13 -13.07
N LEU A 62 -7.38 -1.91 -12.90
CA LEU A 62 -8.73 -1.36 -13.03
C LEU A 62 -8.99 -0.28 -11.98
N GLY A 63 -8.57 -0.52 -10.73
CA GLY A 63 -8.64 0.47 -9.64
C GLY A 63 -7.81 1.73 -9.89
N ALA A 64 -6.72 1.62 -10.68
CA ALA A 64 -5.93 2.78 -11.10
C ALA A 64 -6.69 3.77 -12.00
N ILE A 65 -7.80 3.34 -12.63
CA ILE A 65 -8.58 4.12 -13.59
C ILE A 65 -9.94 4.52 -13.01
N ASP A 66 -10.12 4.52 -11.69
CA ASP A 66 -11.40 4.73 -11.02
C ASP A 66 -11.91 6.20 -11.00
N LEU A 67 -11.20 7.13 -11.61
CA LEU A 67 -11.50 8.56 -11.64
C LEU A 67 -11.63 9.23 -10.25
N GLY A 68 -11.25 8.55 -9.18
CA GLY A 68 -11.24 9.07 -7.81
C GLY A 68 -12.62 9.26 -7.19
N PHE A 69 -13.65 8.54 -7.63
CA PHE A 69 -15.03 8.70 -7.16
C PHE A 69 -15.18 8.61 -5.64
N SER A 70 -14.49 7.67 -4.98
CA SER A 70 -14.52 7.57 -3.52
C SER A 70 -13.92 8.81 -2.84
N GLN A 71 -12.86 9.40 -3.40
CA GLN A 71 -12.24 10.63 -2.89
C GLN A 71 -13.17 11.84 -3.07
N VAL A 72 -13.89 11.88 -4.19
CA VAL A 72 -14.94 12.88 -4.46
C VAL A 72 -16.05 12.78 -3.41
N ALA A 73 -16.57 11.56 -3.17
CA ALA A 73 -17.61 11.32 -2.17
C ALA A 73 -17.15 11.73 -0.76
N LEU A 74 -15.89 11.47 -0.39
CA LEU A 74 -15.31 11.89 0.89
C LEU A 74 -15.26 13.43 1.01
N ARG A 75 -14.64 14.10 0.05
CA ARG A 75 -14.41 15.54 0.11
C ARG A 75 -15.71 16.34 0.07
N PHE A 76 -16.50 16.10 -0.97
CA PHE A 76 -17.74 16.88 -1.16
C PHE A 76 -18.83 16.44 -0.18
N GLY A 77 -18.85 15.17 0.24
CA GLY A 77 -19.70 14.72 1.34
C GLY A 77 -19.41 15.44 2.66
N ALA A 78 -18.13 15.61 3.01
CA ALA A 78 -17.72 16.37 4.19
C ALA A 78 -18.11 17.88 4.08
N ALA A 79 -17.92 18.47 2.90
CA ALA A 79 -18.35 19.86 2.64
C ALA A 79 -19.86 20.03 2.71
N ALA A 80 -20.63 19.10 2.16
CA ALA A 80 -22.08 19.09 2.22
C ALA A 80 -22.59 18.91 3.67
N ARG A 81 -21.95 18.06 4.48
CA ARG A 81 -22.24 17.93 5.90
C ARG A 81 -22.05 19.26 6.65
N ALA A 82 -20.94 19.96 6.40
CA ALA A 82 -20.67 21.25 7.05
C ALA A 82 -21.76 22.30 6.76
N ARG A 83 -22.42 22.20 5.59
CA ARG A 83 -23.52 23.07 5.16
C ARG A 83 -24.91 22.51 5.49
N ALA A 84 -24.98 21.37 6.17
CA ALA A 84 -26.21 20.60 6.39
C ALA A 84 -26.98 20.23 5.10
N ALA A 85 -26.30 20.20 3.94
CA ALA A 85 -26.84 19.94 2.61
C ALA A 85 -26.80 18.43 2.29
N ARG A 86 -27.65 17.62 2.96
CA ARG A 86 -27.66 16.14 2.84
C ARG A 86 -27.97 15.66 1.44
N GLU A 87 -28.85 16.35 0.71
CA GLU A 87 -29.20 16.01 -0.67
C GLU A 87 -27.98 16.07 -1.60
N GLU A 88 -27.17 17.11 -1.44
CA GLU A 88 -25.93 17.28 -2.19
C GLU A 88 -24.93 16.13 -1.92
N ALA A 89 -24.79 15.69 -0.68
CA ALA A 89 -23.97 14.53 -0.36
C ALA A 89 -24.50 13.24 -1.02
N GLY A 90 -25.84 13.09 -1.10
CA GLY A 90 -26.50 12.02 -1.84
C GLY A 90 -26.19 12.06 -3.33
N GLU A 91 -26.11 13.27 -3.94
CA GLU A 91 -25.73 13.43 -5.35
C GLU A 91 -24.31 12.93 -5.63
N TYR A 92 -23.32 13.30 -4.81
CA TYR A 92 -21.93 12.82 -4.97
C TYR A 92 -21.80 11.32 -4.68
N GLY A 93 -22.51 10.80 -3.68
CA GLY A 93 -22.55 9.37 -3.41
C GLY A 93 -23.15 8.58 -4.59
N SER A 94 -24.28 9.05 -5.14
CA SER A 94 -24.92 8.43 -6.29
C SER A 94 -24.11 8.54 -7.56
N LEU A 95 -23.38 9.67 -7.76
CA LEU A 95 -22.43 9.82 -8.86
C LEU A 95 -21.31 8.77 -8.76
N ALA A 96 -20.76 8.53 -7.57
CA ALA A 96 -19.73 7.53 -7.37
C ALA A 96 -20.24 6.12 -7.68
N VAL A 97 -21.43 5.77 -7.19
CA VAL A 97 -22.08 4.48 -7.50
C VAL A 97 -22.27 4.31 -9.01
N LEU A 98 -22.87 5.30 -9.67
CA LEU A 98 -23.10 5.27 -11.12
C LEU A 98 -21.78 5.16 -11.89
N GLY A 99 -20.75 5.91 -11.48
CA GLY A 99 -19.43 5.89 -12.07
C GLY A 99 -18.80 4.51 -12.01
N TYR A 100 -18.82 3.85 -10.83
CA TYR A 100 -18.27 2.50 -10.69
C TYR A 100 -19.06 1.46 -11.49
N LEU A 101 -20.40 1.57 -11.58
CA LEU A 101 -21.22 0.68 -12.40
C LEU A 101 -20.92 0.84 -13.90
N VAL A 102 -20.84 2.09 -14.38
CA VAL A 102 -20.51 2.38 -15.79
C VAL A 102 -19.11 1.93 -16.13
N LEU A 103 -18.10 2.30 -15.32
CA LEU A 103 -16.72 1.86 -15.55
C LEU A 103 -16.59 0.34 -15.45
N GLY A 104 -17.28 -0.28 -14.50
CA GLY A 104 -17.28 -1.73 -14.35
C GLY A 104 -17.85 -2.43 -15.57
N ALA A 105 -18.95 -1.92 -16.15
CA ALA A 105 -19.51 -2.45 -17.40
C ALA A 105 -18.54 -2.28 -18.58
N VAL A 106 -17.91 -1.09 -18.70
CA VAL A 106 -16.89 -0.85 -19.73
C VAL A 106 -15.71 -1.79 -19.55
N PHE A 107 -15.19 -1.94 -18.34
CA PHE A 107 -14.08 -2.85 -18.06
C PHE A 107 -14.43 -4.30 -18.28
N PHE A 108 -15.66 -4.73 -17.95
CA PHE A 108 -16.12 -6.09 -18.24
C PHE A 108 -16.11 -6.36 -19.75
N LEU A 109 -16.65 -5.45 -20.55
CA LEU A 109 -16.66 -5.57 -22.01
C LEU A 109 -15.23 -5.56 -22.59
N LEU A 110 -14.36 -4.68 -22.09
CA LEU A 110 -12.97 -4.62 -22.52
C LEU A 110 -12.22 -5.91 -22.15
N VAL A 111 -12.36 -6.39 -20.93
CA VAL A 111 -11.73 -7.65 -20.50
C VAL A 111 -12.30 -8.84 -21.27
N LEU A 112 -13.62 -8.89 -21.49
CA LEU A 112 -14.25 -9.93 -22.28
C LEU A 112 -13.70 -9.99 -23.71
N ALA A 113 -13.49 -8.83 -24.34
CA ALA A 113 -12.93 -8.73 -25.68
C ALA A 113 -11.41 -9.00 -25.75
N LEU A 114 -10.66 -8.52 -24.75
CA LEU A 114 -9.20 -8.46 -24.79
C LEU A 114 -8.50 -9.57 -23.99
N HIS A 115 -9.21 -10.35 -23.12
CA HIS A 115 -8.56 -11.36 -22.30
C HIS A 115 -7.80 -12.42 -23.11
N PRO A 116 -8.26 -12.92 -24.28
CA PRO A 116 -7.49 -13.88 -25.05
C PRO A 116 -6.15 -13.29 -25.52
N LEU A 117 -6.19 -12.05 -26.02
CA LEU A 117 -5.00 -11.30 -26.43
C LEU A 117 -4.05 -11.06 -25.25
N LEU A 118 -4.57 -10.73 -24.07
CA LEU A 118 -3.77 -10.53 -22.86
C LEU A 118 -3.10 -11.84 -22.42
N LEU A 119 -3.81 -12.96 -22.47
CA LEU A 119 -3.26 -14.28 -22.15
C LEU A 119 -2.13 -14.67 -23.12
N ASP A 120 -2.30 -14.41 -24.43
CA ASP A 120 -1.28 -14.66 -25.44
C ASP A 120 -0.08 -13.72 -25.27
N LEU A 121 -0.33 -12.42 -25.00
CA LEU A 121 0.71 -11.43 -24.70
C LEU A 121 1.54 -11.82 -23.47
N LEU A 122 0.89 -12.35 -22.44
CA LEU A 122 1.53 -12.86 -21.23
C LEU A 122 2.10 -14.27 -21.38
N ARG A 123 1.92 -14.91 -22.56
CA ARG A 123 2.39 -16.26 -22.87
C ARG A 123 1.84 -17.32 -21.89
N ILE A 124 0.57 -17.16 -21.48
CA ILE A 124 -0.09 -18.12 -20.61
C ILE A 124 -0.78 -19.17 -21.48
N HIS A 125 -0.25 -20.40 -21.46
CA HIS A 125 -0.72 -21.54 -22.26
C HIS A 125 -0.99 -22.75 -21.35
N GLY A 126 -1.65 -23.78 -21.90
CA GLY A 126 -1.93 -25.03 -21.17
C GLY A 126 -2.91 -24.87 -20.02
N ASP A 127 -2.73 -25.66 -18.97
CA ASP A 127 -3.63 -25.75 -17.82
C ASP A 127 -3.90 -24.45 -17.06
N PRO A 128 -2.93 -23.51 -16.89
CA PRO A 128 -3.20 -22.22 -16.24
C PRO A 128 -4.10 -21.28 -17.05
N ARG A 129 -4.23 -21.46 -18.38
CA ARG A 129 -4.93 -20.53 -19.27
C ARG A 129 -6.42 -20.36 -18.92
N PRO A 130 -7.24 -21.42 -18.76
CA PRO A 130 -8.65 -21.28 -18.41
C PRO A 130 -8.84 -20.67 -17.01
N LEU A 131 -7.93 -20.96 -16.06
CA LEU A 131 -7.95 -20.37 -14.72
C LEU A 131 -7.65 -18.88 -14.76
N ALA A 132 -6.67 -18.46 -15.55
CA ALA A 132 -6.34 -17.05 -15.75
C ALA A 132 -7.46 -16.30 -16.47
N ALA A 133 -8.10 -16.90 -17.48
CA ALA A 133 -9.26 -16.34 -18.14
C ALA A 133 -10.41 -16.08 -17.15
N ALA A 134 -10.77 -17.06 -16.34
CA ALA A 134 -11.81 -16.93 -15.32
C ALA A 134 -11.47 -15.83 -14.29
N ALA A 135 -10.21 -15.77 -13.84
CA ALA A 135 -9.74 -14.76 -12.91
C ALA A 135 -9.79 -13.34 -13.52
N PHE A 136 -9.41 -13.18 -14.80
CA PHE A 136 -9.48 -11.88 -15.48
C PHE A 136 -10.91 -11.42 -15.67
N LEU A 137 -11.83 -12.33 -16.07
CA LEU A 137 -13.25 -12.00 -16.23
C LEU A 137 -13.95 -11.65 -14.91
N ALA A 138 -13.44 -12.14 -13.77
CA ALA A 138 -13.93 -11.79 -12.45
C ALA A 138 -13.42 -10.42 -11.95
N ALA A 139 -12.28 -9.93 -12.45
CA ALA A 139 -11.65 -8.71 -11.94
C ALA A 139 -12.53 -7.46 -12.06
N PRO A 140 -13.31 -7.21 -13.13
CA PRO A 140 -14.23 -6.07 -13.21
C PRO A 140 -15.35 -6.11 -12.16
N ALA A 141 -15.87 -7.28 -11.82
CA ALA A 141 -16.86 -7.42 -10.75
C ALA A 141 -16.27 -7.04 -9.38
N VAL A 142 -15.06 -7.51 -9.10
CA VAL A 142 -14.33 -7.15 -7.88
C VAL A 142 -14.01 -5.65 -7.87
N PHE A 143 -13.64 -5.05 -8.99
CA PHE A 143 -13.47 -3.59 -9.13
C PHE A 143 -14.74 -2.82 -8.72
N VAL A 144 -15.89 -3.20 -9.26
CA VAL A 144 -17.17 -2.55 -8.92
C VAL A 144 -17.46 -2.67 -7.43
N LEU A 145 -17.38 -3.88 -6.87
CA LEU A 145 -17.63 -4.13 -5.44
C LEU A 145 -16.69 -3.31 -4.56
N THR A 146 -15.41 -3.28 -4.89
CA THR A 146 -14.38 -2.50 -4.17
C THR A 146 -14.72 -1.00 -4.20
N GLY A 147 -15.09 -0.46 -5.36
CA GLY A 147 -15.47 0.94 -5.52
C GLY A 147 -16.74 1.31 -4.76
N LEU A 148 -17.75 0.44 -4.78
CA LEU A 148 -19.01 0.66 -4.03
C LEU A 148 -18.77 0.63 -2.52
N VAL A 149 -17.98 -0.33 -2.01
CA VAL A 149 -17.58 -0.37 -0.59
C VAL A 149 -16.76 0.86 -0.23
N GLY A 150 -15.79 1.24 -1.09
CA GLY A 150 -15.01 2.47 -0.92
C GLY A 150 -15.87 3.72 -0.82
N THR A 151 -16.93 3.82 -1.62
CA THR A 151 -17.91 4.91 -1.57
C THR A 151 -18.67 4.92 -0.23
N CYS A 152 -19.15 3.77 0.25
CA CYS A 152 -19.81 3.69 1.56
C CYS A 152 -18.86 4.14 2.69
N MET A 153 -17.62 3.65 2.69
CA MET A 153 -16.61 4.04 3.67
C MET A 153 -16.31 5.54 3.61
N ALA A 154 -16.14 6.10 2.42
CA ALA A 154 -15.87 7.51 2.19
C ALA A 154 -17.00 8.40 2.73
N LEU A 155 -18.25 8.03 2.49
CA LEU A 155 -19.42 8.73 3.01
C LEU A 155 -19.52 8.63 4.54
N LEU A 156 -19.30 7.45 5.13
CA LEU A 156 -19.24 7.30 6.59
C LEU A 156 -18.13 8.18 7.20
N GLN A 157 -16.94 8.21 6.60
CA GLN A 157 -15.83 9.08 7.02
C GLN A 157 -16.17 10.56 6.88
N ALA A 158 -16.87 10.96 5.81
CA ALA A 158 -17.37 12.32 5.61
C ALA A 158 -18.31 12.77 6.76
N TRP A 159 -19.01 11.85 7.39
CA TRP A 159 -19.85 12.07 8.58
C TRP A 159 -19.15 11.82 9.92
N ASP A 160 -17.80 11.80 9.97
CA ASP A 160 -17.00 11.49 11.16
C ASP A 160 -17.27 10.10 11.79
N ARG A 161 -17.89 9.19 11.03
CA ARG A 161 -18.17 7.82 11.47
C ARG A 161 -17.02 6.89 11.06
N PHE A 162 -15.81 7.23 11.47
CA PHE A 162 -14.60 6.41 11.24
C PHE A 162 -14.70 5.05 11.92
N ASP A 163 -15.41 4.96 13.04
CA ASP A 163 -15.75 3.71 13.73
C ASP A 163 -16.46 2.72 12.79
N LEU A 164 -17.52 3.17 12.11
CA LEU A 164 -18.29 2.34 11.20
C LEU A 164 -17.50 2.02 9.92
N ALA A 165 -16.82 3.00 9.36
CA ALA A 165 -15.97 2.78 8.18
C ALA A 165 -14.87 1.75 8.46
N ASN A 166 -14.25 1.78 9.65
CA ASN A 166 -13.28 0.78 10.06
C ASN A 166 -13.91 -0.62 10.25
N GLY A 167 -15.13 -0.69 10.78
CA GLY A 167 -15.90 -1.93 10.86
C GLY A 167 -16.13 -2.57 9.49
N VAL A 168 -16.50 -1.77 8.47
CA VAL A 168 -16.60 -2.24 7.08
C VAL A 168 -15.27 -2.75 6.56
N SER A 169 -14.17 -2.00 6.78
CA SER A 169 -12.82 -2.40 6.35
C SER A 169 -12.36 -3.72 6.98
N LEU A 170 -12.64 -3.92 8.27
CA LEU A 170 -12.33 -5.18 8.96
C LEU A 170 -13.17 -6.34 8.41
N THR A 171 -14.45 -6.10 8.11
CA THR A 171 -15.33 -7.11 7.50
C THR A 171 -14.81 -7.51 6.11
N VAL A 172 -14.33 -6.56 5.29
CA VAL A 172 -13.66 -6.90 4.03
C VAL A 172 -12.48 -7.84 4.28
N SER A 173 -11.56 -7.43 5.16
CA SER A 173 -10.29 -8.15 5.33
C SER A 173 -10.48 -9.52 5.97
N LEU A 174 -11.21 -9.59 7.07
CA LEU A 174 -11.43 -10.85 7.80
C LEU A 174 -12.44 -11.74 7.09
N GLY A 175 -13.49 -11.16 6.48
CA GLY A 175 -14.49 -11.88 5.69
C GLY A 175 -13.88 -12.56 4.47
N GLN A 176 -12.99 -11.89 3.74
CA GLN A 176 -12.26 -12.50 2.63
C GLN A 176 -11.36 -13.64 3.09
N VAL A 177 -10.59 -13.43 4.16
CA VAL A 177 -9.72 -14.47 4.72
C VAL A 177 -10.54 -15.69 5.14
N ALA A 178 -11.65 -15.49 5.84
CA ALA A 178 -12.53 -16.57 6.27
C ALA A 178 -13.19 -17.28 5.09
N ALA A 179 -13.68 -16.54 4.08
CA ALA A 179 -14.30 -17.10 2.89
C ALA A 179 -13.31 -17.92 2.04
N ILE A 180 -12.08 -17.43 1.88
CA ILE A 180 -11.02 -18.15 1.17
C ILE A 180 -10.61 -19.39 1.97
N ALA A 181 -10.42 -19.28 3.27
CA ALA A 181 -10.09 -20.44 4.12
C ALA A 181 -11.17 -21.51 4.06
N LEU A 182 -12.46 -21.11 4.06
CA LEU A 182 -13.58 -22.02 3.87
C LEU A 182 -13.54 -22.67 2.46
N ALA A 183 -13.33 -21.86 1.41
CA ALA A 183 -13.22 -22.40 0.05
C ALA A 183 -12.11 -23.45 -0.06
N LEU A 184 -10.94 -23.18 0.52
CA LEU A 184 -9.81 -24.12 0.54
C LEU A 184 -10.10 -25.37 1.36
N SER A 185 -10.78 -25.26 2.52
CA SER A 185 -11.14 -26.40 3.37
C SER A 185 -12.17 -27.33 2.70
N LEU A 186 -12.98 -26.79 1.79
CA LEU A 186 -13.93 -27.56 0.99
C LEU A 186 -13.30 -28.13 -0.31
N GLY A 187 -11.98 -28.04 -0.47
CA GLY A 187 -11.26 -28.54 -1.65
C GLY A 187 -11.36 -27.61 -2.87
N GLY A 188 -11.79 -26.36 -2.68
CA GLY A 188 -11.91 -25.38 -3.75
C GLY A 188 -10.54 -24.91 -4.25
N GLY A 189 -10.41 -24.78 -5.58
CA GLY A 189 -9.23 -24.25 -6.25
C GLY A 189 -9.29 -22.72 -6.43
N LEU A 190 -8.51 -22.23 -7.41
CA LEU A 190 -8.34 -20.79 -7.69
C LEU A 190 -9.67 -20.07 -7.92
N VAL A 191 -10.58 -20.65 -8.72
CA VAL A 191 -11.87 -20.03 -9.06
C VAL A 191 -12.72 -19.83 -7.79
N ALA A 192 -12.74 -20.83 -6.90
CA ALA A 192 -13.44 -20.74 -5.62
C ALA A 192 -12.83 -19.63 -4.72
N CYS A 193 -11.51 -19.50 -4.72
CA CYS A 193 -10.83 -18.42 -3.98
C CYS A 193 -11.16 -17.04 -4.54
N VAL A 194 -11.20 -16.86 -5.86
CA VAL A 194 -11.61 -15.61 -6.53
C VAL A 194 -13.09 -15.28 -6.22
N ALA A 195 -13.97 -16.28 -6.27
CA ALA A 195 -15.38 -16.14 -5.89
C ALA A 195 -15.51 -15.73 -4.39
N ALA A 196 -14.69 -16.32 -3.51
CA ALA A 196 -14.65 -15.97 -2.09
C ALA A 196 -14.21 -14.50 -1.86
N VAL A 197 -13.27 -13.98 -2.66
CA VAL A 197 -12.91 -12.55 -2.64
C VAL A 197 -14.10 -11.69 -3.01
N ALA A 198 -14.81 -12.02 -4.10
CA ALA A 198 -15.99 -11.27 -4.52
C ALA A 198 -17.11 -11.34 -3.47
N ALA A 199 -17.34 -12.51 -2.88
CA ALA A 199 -18.32 -12.70 -1.80
C ALA A 199 -17.97 -11.84 -0.57
N GLY A 200 -16.70 -11.80 -0.16
CA GLY A 200 -16.24 -10.95 0.94
C GLY A 200 -16.50 -9.46 0.70
N TRP A 201 -16.25 -8.97 -0.51
CA TRP A 201 -16.61 -7.60 -0.91
C TRP A 201 -18.12 -7.37 -0.95
N ALA A 202 -18.91 -8.34 -1.42
CA ALA A 202 -20.37 -8.22 -1.46
C ALA A 202 -20.98 -8.15 -0.04
N VAL A 203 -20.50 -8.97 0.89
CA VAL A 203 -20.92 -8.91 2.31
C VAL A 203 -20.56 -7.55 2.92
N ALA A 204 -19.34 -7.05 2.66
CA ALA A 204 -18.93 -5.74 3.14
C ALA A 204 -19.75 -4.60 2.50
N LEU A 205 -20.18 -4.73 1.26
CA LEU A 205 -21.07 -3.78 0.60
C LEU A 205 -22.43 -3.75 1.31
N LEU A 206 -23.03 -4.91 1.57
CA LEU A 206 -24.30 -4.99 2.28
C LEU A 206 -24.22 -4.37 3.68
N LEU A 207 -23.14 -4.66 4.40
CA LEU A 207 -22.87 -4.04 5.68
C LEU A 207 -22.66 -2.52 5.55
N GLY A 208 -21.88 -2.07 4.57
CA GLY A 208 -21.64 -0.66 4.31
C GLY A 208 -22.91 0.13 4.02
N LEU A 209 -23.79 -0.42 3.19
CA LEU A 209 -25.11 0.16 2.89
C LEU A 209 -26.03 0.21 4.13
N ALA A 210 -26.05 -0.86 4.92
CA ALA A 210 -26.83 -0.92 6.16
C ALA A 210 -26.30 0.08 7.21
N LEU A 211 -24.98 0.21 7.34
CA LEU A 211 -24.37 1.16 8.26
C LEU A 211 -24.52 2.60 7.78
N LEU A 212 -24.51 2.85 6.49
CA LEU A 212 -24.74 4.17 5.90
C LEU A 212 -26.16 4.66 6.21
N SER A 213 -27.17 3.81 5.99
CA SER A 213 -28.58 4.14 6.25
C SER A 213 -28.88 4.39 7.74
N ARG A 214 -28.19 3.65 8.64
CA ARG A 214 -28.34 3.80 10.10
C ARG A 214 -27.45 4.91 10.68
N GLY A 215 -26.26 5.07 10.14
CA GLY A 215 -25.22 5.99 10.63
C GLY A 215 -25.44 7.44 10.20
N ILE A 216 -26.20 7.66 9.11
CA ILE A 216 -26.52 8.98 8.58
C ILE A 216 -28.04 9.13 8.53
N PRO A 217 -28.69 9.64 9.59
CA PRO A 217 -30.13 9.80 9.62
C PRO A 217 -30.64 10.65 8.46
N GLY A 218 -31.66 10.14 7.74
CA GLY A 218 -32.25 10.82 6.58
C GLY A 218 -31.38 10.74 5.30
N TRP A 219 -30.41 9.83 5.24
CA TRP A 219 -29.65 9.56 4.02
C TRP A 219 -30.58 9.14 2.88
N ARG A 220 -30.38 9.75 1.72
CA ARG A 220 -31.10 9.40 0.48
C ARG A 220 -30.13 9.42 -0.70
N TRP A 221 -30.23 8.43 -1.56
CA TRP A 221 -29.56 8.42 -2.84
C TRP A 221 -30.27 9.38 -3.80
N ALA A 222 -29.50 10.16 -4.56
CA ALA A 222 -30.05 11.08 -5.54
C ALA A 222 -30.44 10.36 -6.84
N ARG A 223 -31.29 10.99 -7.63
CA ARG A 223 -31.62 10.52 -8.98
C ARG A 223 -30.39 10.64 -9.92
N PRO A 224 -30.24 9.75 -10.91
CA PRO A 224 -29.08 9.79 -11.83
C PRO A 224 -28.85 11.14 -12.51
N ALA A 225 -29.91 11.84 -12.90
CA ALA A 225 -29.81 13.16 -13.53
C ALA A 225 -29.20 14.22 -12.59
N ALA A 226 -29.56 14.24 -11.31
CA ALA A 226 -28.96 15.15 -10.32
C ALA A 226 -27.50 14.77 -10.03
N ALA A 227 -27.20 13.47 -9.95
CA ALA A 227 -25.84 12.97 -9.74
C ALA A 227 -24.91 13.35 -10.91
N THR A 228 -25.34 13.17 -12.15
CA THR A 228 -24.50 13.49 -13.34
C THR A 228 -24.25 14.99 -13.51
N ALA A 229 -25.12 15.87 -12.99
CA ALA A 229 -24.88 17.32 -12.97
C ALA A 229 -23.59 17.69 -12.19
N ARG A 230 -23.14 16.85 -11.25
CA ARG A 230 -21.91 17.05 -10.47
C ARG A 230 -20.64 16.51 -11.15
N LEU A 231 -20.77 15.84 -12.31
CA LEU A 231 -19.66 15.12 -12.96
C LEU A 231 -18.47 16.04 -13.26
N ARG A 232 -18.71 17.25 -13.78
CA ARG A 232 -17.64 18.19 -14.14
C ARG A 232 -16.81 18.62 -12.92
N GLU A 233 -17.47 18.93 -11.82
CA GLU A 233 -16.81 19.33 -10.56
C GLU A 233 -16.05 18.15 -9.95
N ALA A 234 -16.67 16.98 -9.93
CA ALA A 234 -16.08 15.74 -9.45
C ALA A 234 -14.81 15.36 -10.25
N ALA A 235 -14.87 15.43 -11.59
CA ALA A 235 -13.75 15.11 -12.46
C ALA A 235 -12.60 16.10 -12.29
N ALA A 236 -12.88 17.40 -12.18
CA ALA A 236 -11.84 18.42 -11.96
C ALA A 236 -11.02 18.17 -10.69
N PHE A 237 -11.65 17.61 -9.64
CA PHE A 237 -10.98 17.26 -8.40
C PHE A 237 -10.36 15.86 -8.44
N GLY A 238 -11.11 14.86 -8.91
CA GLY A 238 -10.70 13.46 -8.83
C GLY A 238 -9.58 13.08 -9.79
N LEU A 239 -9.60 13.57 -11.04
CA LEU A 239 -8.64 13.17 -12.07
C LEU A 239 -7.17 13.42 -11.72
N PRO A 240 -6.76 14.58 -11.18
CA PRO A 240 -5.36 14.81 -10.81
C PRO A 240 -4.86 13.85 -9.72
N ILE A 241 -5.71 13.56 -8.72
CA ILE A 241 -5.39 12.62 -7.64
C ILE A 241 -5.27 11.22 -8.22
N GLN A 242 -6.21 10.84 -9.08
CA GLN A 242 -6.23 9.51 -9.68
C GLN A 242 -5.06 9.26 -10.63
N LEU A 243 -4.59 10.28 -11.34
CA LEU A 243 -3.40 10.15 -12.18
C LEU A 243 -2.15 9.78 -11.37
N SER A 244 -1.96 10.39 -10.20
CA SER A 244 -0.88 10.03 -9.27
C SER A 244 -1.01 8.60 -8.77
N ASN A 245 -2.23 8.22 -8.35
CA ASN A 245 -2.53 6.85 -7.91
C ASN A 245 -2.32 5.83 -9.02
N ALA A 246 -2.74 6.15 -10.25
CA ALA A 246 -2.56 5.28 -11.42
C ALA A 246 -1.08 4.98 -11.67
N PHE A 247 -0.22 5.99 -11.66
CA PHE A 247 1.22 5.78 -11.81
C PHE A 247 1.82 4.96 -10.67
N ALA A 248 1.38 5.21 -9.42
CA ALA A 248 1.86 4.46 -8.27
C ALA A 248 1.43 2.98 -8.32
N ILE A 249 0.17 2.70 -8.66
CA ILE A 249 -0.34 1.33 -8.82
C ILE A 249 0.34 0.64 -10.01
N ALA A 250 0.47 1.34 -11.14
CA ALA A 250 1.18 0.82 -12.30
C ALA A 250 2.63 0.46 -11.96
N HIS A 251 3.35 1.33 -11.25
CA HIS A 251 4.70 1.07 -10.78
C HIS A 251 4.80 -0.19 -9.90
N GLN A 252 3.81 -0.42 -9.01
CA GLN A 252 3.79 -1.60 -8.15
C GLN A 252 3.48 -2.90 -8.90
N GLN A 253 2.64 -2.85 -9.94
CA GLN A 253 2.14 -4.04 -10.63
C GLN A 253 2.94 -4.41 -11.90
N ILE A 254 3.61 -3.44 -12.54
CA ILE A 254 4.27 -3.65 -13.84
C ILE A 254 5.32 -4.76 -13.79
N GLY A 255 6.09 -4.85 -12.70
CA GLY A 255 7.10 -5.87 -12.52
C GLY A 255 6.56 -7.29 -12.62
N LYS A 256 5.37 -7.56 -12.04
CA LYS A 256 4.71 -8.87 -12.13
C LYS A 256 4.34 -9.24 -13.55
N LEU A 257 3.71 -8.30 -14.28
CA LEU A 257 3.31 -8.52 -15.67
C LEU A 257 4.52 -8.81 -16.56
N MET A 258 5.60 -8.06 -16.37
CA MET A 258 6.85 -8.27 -17.11
C MET A 258 7.52 -9.60 -16.76
N LEU A 259 7.46 -10.04 -15.49
CA LEU A 259 7.99 -11.34 -15.05
C LEU A 259 7.20 -12.50 -15.62
N VAL A 260 5.87 -12.42 -15.66
CA VAL A 260 5.03 -13.46 -16.29
C VAL A 260 5.43 -13.63 -17.74
N ARG A 261 5.54 -12.53 -18.49
CA ARG A 261 5.89 -12.55 -19.91
C ARG A 261 7.34 -12.98 -20.17
N GLY A 262 8.29 -12.48 -19.36
CA GLY A 262 9.73 -12.61 -19.62
C GLY A 262 10.41 -13.80 -18.94
N VAL A 263 9.77 -14.38 -17.90
CA VAL A 263 10.34 -15.48 -17.12
C VAL A 263 9.33 -16.62 -16.99
N SER A 264 8.39 -16.52 -16.04
CA SER A 264 7.32 -17.52 -15.86
C SER A 264 6.23 -17.03 -14.91
N LEU A 265 5.09 -17.70 -14.98
CA LEU A 265 3.96 -17.47 -14.07
C LEU A 265 4.31 -17.83 -12.61
N ALA A 266 5.05 -18.94 -12.42
CA ALA A 266 5.55 -19.34 -11.09
C ALA A 266 6.47 -18.29 -10.47
N THR A 267 7.35 -17.66 -11.26
CA THR A 267 8.21 -16.56 -10.78
C THR A 267 7.41 -15.35 -10.31
N ALA A 268 6.30 -15.03 -10.98
CA ALA A 268 5.42 -13.96 -10.51
C ALA A 268 4.73 -14.33 -9.19
N GLY A 269 4.43 -15.62 -8.96
CA GLY A 269 3.96 -16.12 -7.66
C GLY A 269 5.02 -15.91 -6.56
N SER A 270 6.25 -16.32 -6.79
CA SER A 270 7.37 -16.08 -5.86
C SER A 270 7.62 -14.58 -5.62
N TYR A 271 7.45 -13.75 -6.65
CA TYR A 271 7.51 -12.28 -6.51
C TYR A 271 6.42 -11.75 -5.58
N GLU A 272 5.20 -12.25 -5.70
CA GLU A 272 4.09 -11.88 -4.81
C GLU A 272 4.37 -12.26 -3.35
N LEU A 273 4.97 -13.43 -3.10
CA LEU A 273 5.35 -13.85 -1.75
C LEU A 273 6.37 -12.90 -1.12
N GLY A 274 7.44 -12.60 -1.83
CA GLY A 274 8.45 -11.64 -1.36
C GLY A 274 7.86 -10.23 -1.17
N LEU A 275 6.97 -9.79 -2.05
CA LEU A 275 6.27 -8.51 -1.94
C LEU A 275 5.41 -8.46 -0.68
N ARG A 276 4.63 -9.49 -0.36
CA ARG A 276 3.80 -9.56 0.86
C ARG A 276 4.64 -9.50 2.13
N ALA A 277 5.72 -10.28 2.20
CA ALA A 277 6.63 -10.26 3.33
C ALA A 277 7.27 -8.88 3.53
N THR A 278 7.75 -8.26 2.44
CA THR A 278 8.32 -6.90 2.48
C THR A 278 7.28 -5.86 2.92
N ALA A 279 6.09 -5.88 2.33
CA ALA A 279 5.01 -4.93 2.64
C ALA A 279 4.60 -5.02 4.11
N ALA A 280 4.49 -6.24 4.65
CA ALA A 280 4.17 -6.46 6.06
C ALA A 280 5.21 -5.79 6.98
N ALA A 281 6.49 -6.02 6.75
CA ALA A 281 7.55 -5.44 7.57
C ALA A 281 7.61 -3.91 7.46
N PHE A 282 7.49 -3.36 6.24
CA PHE A 282 7.60 -1.92 6.02
C PHE A 282 6.33 -1.12 6.38
N THR A 283 5.23 -1.78 6.75
CA THR A 283 4.00 -1.10 7.20
C THR A 283 4.26 -0.10 8.32
N PHE A 284 5.13 -0.44 9.27
CA PHE A 284 5.47 0.46 10.39
C PHE A 284 6.22 1.71 9.94
N ALA A 285 7.16 1.57 9.01
CA ALA A 285 7.87 2.72 8.43
C ALA A 285 6.92 3.65 7.65
N GLN A 286 5.96 3.09 6.93
CA GLN A 286 4.95 3.86 6.22
C GLN A 286 3.98 4.59 7.16
N LEU A 287 3.58 3.97 8.28
CA LEU A 287 2.75 4.63 9.28
C LEU A 287 3.46 5.85 9.90
N ALA A 288 4.78 5.76 10.14
CA ALA A 288 5.56 6.88 10.62
C ALA A 288 5.61 8.04 9.62
N LEU A 289 5.68 7.76 8.30
CA LEU A 289 5.60 8.79 7.25
C LEU A 289 4.24 9.50 7.25
N VAL A 290 3.14 8.74 7.39
CA VAL A 290 1.79 9.32 7.44
C VAL A 290 1.62 10.28 8.61
N ALA A 291 2.22 9.98 9.76
CA ALA A 291 2.18 10.84 10.94
C ALA A 291 2.88 12.20 10.75
N MET A 292 3.81 12.32 9.81
CA MET A 292 4.52 13.58 9.53
C MET A 292 3.70 14.58 8.71
N LEU A 293 2.68 14.13 7.98
CA LEU A 293 1.90 14.96 7.08
C LEU A 293 1.15 16.10 7.79
N PRO A 294 0.39 15.87 8.89
CA PRO A 294 -0.30 16.93 9.60
C PRO A 294 0.64 17.98 10.17
N GLU A 295 1.77 17.54 10.73
CA GLU A 295 2.79 18.44 11.30
C GLU A 295 3.41 19.33 10.20
N ALA A 296 3.69 18.76 9.03
CA ALA A 296 4.20 19.51 7.88
C ALA A 296 3.19 20.58 7.43
N SER A 297 1.90 20.28 7.44
CA SER A 297 0.84 21.25 7.08
C SER A 297 0.79 22.41 8.08
N VAL A 298 0.79 22.11 9.38
CA VAL A 298 0.77 23.14 10.43
C VAL A 298 1.99 24.05 10.35
N LEU A 299 3.19 23.46 10.19
CA LEU A 299 4.43 24.25 10.08
C LEU A 299 4.47 25.11 8.82
N HIS A 300 3.85 24.66 7.73
CA HIS A 300 3.75 25.43 6.50
C HIS A 300 2.81 26.64 6.66
N GLU A 301 1.64 26.46 7.24
CA GLU A 301 0.68 27.53 7.54
C GLU A 301 1.24 28.58 8.52
N GLN A 302 2.12 28.16 9.43
CA GLN A 302 2.82 29.07 10.36
C GLN A 302 4.04 29.77 9.73
N GLU A 303 4.30 29.57 8.43
CA GLU A 303 5.50 30.07 7.73
C GLU A 303 6.82 29.65 8.40
N ALA A 304 6.81 28.57 9.17
CA ALA A 304 7.93 28.11 9.98
C ALA A 304 8.91 27.24 9.15
N GLY A 305 9.47 27.80 8.08
CA GLY A 305 10.33 27.09 7.11
C GLY A 305 11.53 26.37 7.73
N GLU A 306 12.18 26.97 8.74
CA GLU A 306 13.28 26.33 9.49
C GLU A 306 12.82 25.10 10.29
N ARG A 307 11.64 25.18 10.92
CA ARG A 307 11.06 24.06 11.65
C ARG A 307 10.62 22.95 10.71
N LEU A 308 10.06 23.29 9.53
CA LEU A 308 9.72 22.35 8.47
C LEU A 308 10.96 21.62 7.96
N ARG A 309 12.08 22.34 7.76
CA ARG A 309 13.36 21.74 7.39
C ARG A 309 13.89 20.80 8.50
N ALA A 310 13.76 21.23 9.77
CA ALA A 310 14.13 20.41 10.92
C ALA A 310 13.26 19.14 11.03
N LEU A 311 11.95 19.22 10.76
CA LEU A 311 11.04 18.07 10.69
C LEU A 311 11.50 17.09 9.62
N HIS A 312 11.80 17.56 8.40
CA HIS A 312 12.32 16.73 7.32
C HIS A 312 13.64 16.05 7.72
N ALA A 313 14.60 16.79 8.28
CA ALA A 313 15.91 16.27 8.63
C ALA A 313 15.86 15.27 9.82
N ARG A 314 15.15 15.63 10.91
CA ARG A 314 15.08 14.78 12.12
C ARG A 314 14.13 13.61 11.93
N GLY A 315 12.91 13.86 11.44
CA GLY A 315 11.93 12.81 11.13
C GLY A 315 12.47 11.83 10.08
N GLY A 316 13.12 12.38 9.04
CA GLY A 316 13.79 11.58 8.02
C GLY A 316 14.85 10.66 8.58
N ARG A 317 15.73 11.15 9.49
CA ARG A 317 16.75 10.27 10.13
C ARG A 317 16.13 9.10 10.88
N ILE A 318 15.07 9.34 11.64
CA ILE A 318 14.39 8.30 12.44
C ILE A 318 13.72 7.26 11.53
N VAL A 319 12.96 7.72 10.52
CA VAL A 319 12.25 6.83 9.60
C VAL A 319 13.23 6.04 8.74
N MET A 320 14.31 6.68 8.27
CA MET A 320 15.37 5.99 7.51
C MET A 320 16.14 4.98 8.37
N ALA A 321 16.41 5.28 9.63
CA ALA A 321 17.02 4.34 10.54
C ALA A 321 16.13 3.10 10.79
N MET A 322 14.84 3.31 11.01
CA MET A 322 13.87 2.23 11.13
C MET A 322 13.80 1.39 9.84
N ALA A 323 13.74 2.05 8.67
CA ALA A 323 13.76 1.36 7.37
C ALA A 323 15.04 0.55 7.16
N ALA A 324 16.21 1.07 7.59
CA ALA A 324 17.47 0.36 7.50
C ALA A 324 17.50 -0.90 8.36
N VAL A 325 17.03 -0.81 9.60
CA VAL A 325 16.92 -1.97 10.50
C VAL A 325 16.00 -3.04 9.91
N LEU A 326 14.83 -2.64 9.40
CA LEU A 326 13.88 -3.54 8.77
C LEU A 326 14.47 -4.20 7.50
N ALA A 327 15.15 -3.42 6.66
CA ALA A 327 15.80 -3.95 5.45
C ALA A 327 16.90 -4.94 5.81
N ALA A 328 17.76 -4.61 6.77
CA ALA A 328 18.82 -5.50 7.23
C ALA A 328 18.28 -6.83 7.78
N ALA A 329 17.24 -6.75 8.61
CA ALA A 329 16.60 -7.93 9.19
C ALA A 329 15.99 -8.83 8.11
N LEU A 330 15.28 -8.25 7.12
CA LEU A 330 14.68 -9.01 6.01
C LEU A 330 15.73 -9.62 5.09
N VAL A 331 16.78 -8.86 4.74
CA VAL A 331 17.87 -9.37 3.87
C VAL A 331 18.61 -10.52 4.54
N ALA A 332 18.91 -10.38 5.84
CA ALA A 332 19.60 -11.41 6.60
C ALA A 332 18.76 -12.66 6.81
N ALA A 333 17.51 -12.50 7.18
CA ALA A 333 16.63 -13.61 7.51
C ALA A 333 15.98 -14.26 6.28
N ALA A 334 16.15 -13.71 5.07
CA ALA A 334 15.45 -14.15 3.85
C ALA A 334 15.51 -15.68 3.60
N PRO A 335 16.65 -16.39 3.80
CA PRO A 335 16.73 -17.84 3.60
C PRO A 335 15.83 -18.63 4.55
N ALA A 336 15.54 -18.10 5.74
CA ALA A 336 14.71 -18.75 6.75
C ALA A 336 13.23 -18.37 6.68
N VAL A 337 12.88 -17.23 6.04
CA VAL A 337 11.49 -16.72 6.01
C VAL A 337 10.54 -17.73 5.37
N PHE A 338 10.83 -18.21 4.17
CA PHE A 338 9.90 -19.07 3.44
C PHE A 338 9.84 -20.50 4.00
N PRO A 339 10.95 -21.14 4.39
CA PRO A 339 10.88 -22.40 5.13
C PRO A 339 10.09 -22.31 6.43
N ALA A 340 10.23 -21.22 7.19
CA ALA A 340 9.47 -20.99 8.40
C ALA A 340 7.99 -20.67 8.13
N TRP A 341 7.70 -19.83 7.14
CA TRP A 341 6.35 -19.33 6.88
C TRP A 341 5.50 -20.30 6.03
N ILE A 342 6.06 -20.80 4.91
CA ILE A 342 5.32 -21.64 3.95
C ILE A 342 5.59 -23.13 4.18
N GLY A 343 6.66 -23.48 4.92
CA GLY A 343 7.08 -24.84 5.21
C GLY A 343 7.94 -25.47 4.10
N ARG A 344 8.40 -24.68 3.13
CA ARG A 344 9.34 -25.11 2.07
C ARG A 344 10.22 -23.95 1.63
N PRO A 345 11.46 -24.24 1.17
CA PRO A 345 12.30 -23.21 0.57
C PRO A 345 11.74 -22.75 -0.78
N ASP A 346 11.90 -21.45 -1.08
CA ASP A 346 11.60 -20.84 -2.37
C ASP A 346 12.75 -19.86 -2.70
N PRO A 347 13.79 -20.28 -3.41
CA PRO A 347 14.94 -19.44 -3.71
C PRO A 347 14.60 -18.18 -4.52
N ALA A 348 13.55 -18.26 -5.37
CA ALA A 348 13.10 -17.09 -6.12
C ALA A 348 12.43 -16.06 -5.18
N ALA A 349 11.56 -16.52 -4.27
CA ALA A 349 10.93 -15.64 -3.29
C ALA A 349 11.96 -15.07 -2.29
N GLU A 350 12.98 -15.83 -1.90
CA GLU A 350 14.10 -15.34 -1.09
C GLU A 350 14.83 -14.19 -1.78
N LEU A 351 15.22 -14.37 -3.04
CA LEU A 351 15.88 -13.33 -3.84
C LEU A 351 14.98 -12.09 -3.97
N VAL A 352 13.69 -12.30 -4.20
CA VAL A 352 12.69 -11.21 -4.24
C VAL A 352 12.63 -10.47 -2.92
N LEU A 353 12.57 -11.17 -1.79
CA LEU A 353 12.52 -10.55 -0.48
C LEU A 353 13.74 -9.67 -0.21
N ARG A 354 14.95 -10.16 -0.52
CA ARG A 354 16.20 -9.39 -0.42
C ARG A 354 16.17 -8.15 -1.31
N GLY A 355 15.79 -8.29 -2.58
CA GLY A 355 15.75 -7.18 -3.53
C GLY A 355 14.67 -6.14 -3.20
N LEU A 356 13.46 -6.59 -2.85
CA LEU A 356 12.37 -5.69 -2.49
C LEU A 356 12.58 -5.01 -1.14
N ALA A 357 13.26 -5.64 -0.17
CA ALA A 357 13.64 -4.98 1.07
C ALA A 357 14.57 -3.79 0.82
N LEU A 358 15.55 -3.95 -0.08
CA LEU A 358 16.43 -2.85 -0.51
C LEU A 358 15.67 -1.78 -1.32
N ALA A 359 14.77 -2.20 -2.21
CA ALA A 359 13.96 -1.28 -2.99
C ALA A 359 12.97 -0.49 -2.09
N ALA A 360 12.38 -1.13 -1.08
CA ALA A 360 11.50 -0.48 -0.11
C ALA A 360 12.28 0.51 0.77
N PHE A 361 13.47 0.13 1.24
CA PHE A 361 14.38 1.05 1.95
C PHE A 361 14.68 2.31 1.14
N ALA A 362 15.05 2.15 -0.14
CA ALA A 362 15.27 3.29 -1.03
C ALA A 362 14.01 4.13 -1.25
N GLY A 363 12.85 3.50 -1.37
CA GLY A 363 11.54 4.15 -1.57
C GLY A 363 11.11 5.02 -0.39
N ILE A 364 11.56 4.74 0.84
CA ILE A 364 11.22 5.53 2.04
C ILE A 364 11.70 6.99 1.90
N VAL A 365 12.82 7.26 1.23
CA VAL A 365 13.29 8.63 0.97
C VAL A 365 12.30 9.41 0.12
N GLY A 366 11.74 8.77 -0.92
CA GLY A 366 10.66 9.35 -1.72
C GLY A 366 9.38 9.56 -0.92
N GLY A 367 9.01 8.58 -0.08
CA GLY A 367 7.86 8.66 0.82
C GLY A 367 7.98 9.80 1.83
N LEU A 368 9.17 10.06 2.38
CA LEU A 368 9.45 11.19 3.26
C LEU A 368 9.20 12.53 2.55
N SER A 369 9.79 12.69 1.35
CA SER A 369 9.58 13.88 0.53
C SER A 369 8.11 14.03 0.13
N GLY A 370 7.41 12.91 -0.13
CA GLY A 370 5.97 12.86 -0.43
C GLY A 370 5.10 13.32 0.74
N ALA A 371 5.40 12.89 1.96
CA ALA A 371 4.66 13.32 3.15
C ALA A 371 4.76 14.84 3.35
N ILE A 372 5.97 15.40 3.23
CA ILE A 372 6.19 16.86 3.31
C ILE A 372 5.55 17.57 2.12
N GLY A 373 5.73 17.06 0.89
CA GLY A 373 5.18 17.66 -0.34
C GLY A 373 3.66 17.77 -0.30
N ARG A 374 2.97 16.76 0.20
CA ARG A 374 1.51 16.80 0.45
C ARG A 374 1.13 17.78 1.52
N GLY A 375 1.88 17.80 2.63
CA GLY A 375 1.66 18.74 3.73
C GLY A 375 1.73 20.19 3.31
N VAL A 376 2.64 20.54 2.38
CA VAL A 376 2.81 21.91 1.85
C VAL A 376 2.04 22.16 0.54
N GLY A 377 1.13 21.27 0.14
CA GLY A 377 0.28 21.44 -1.03
C GLY A 377 0.97 21.27 -2.40
N ARG A 378 2.19 20.74 -2.45
CA ARG A 378 2.96 20.52 -3.69
C ARG A 378 2.66 19.16 -4.35
N THR A 379 1.40 18.82 -4.51
CA THR A 379 0.92 17.52 -5.02
C THR A 379 1.36 17.21 -6.45
N ARG A 380 1.62 18.22 -7.29
CA ARG A 380 2.14 18.03 -8.65
C ARG A 380 3.48 17.29 -8.66
N LEU A 381 4.35 17.53 -7.69
CA LEU A 381 5.63 16.82 -7.57
C LEU A 381 5.45 15.32 -7.32
N GLU A 382 4.34 14.91 -6.72
CA GLU A 382 4.02 13.51 -6.49
C GLU A 382 3.64 12.78 -7.80
N ILE A 383 2.90 13.46 -8.68
CA ILE A 383 2.59 12.94 -10.01
C ILE A 383 3.88 12.73 -10.83
N GLU A 384 4.75 13.74 -10.82
CA GLU A 384 6.03 13.69 -11.53
C GLU A 384 6.91 12.56 -10.96
N TRP A 385 6.98 12.41 -9.63
CA TRP A 385 7.71 11.33 -8.95
C TRP A 385 7.19 9.95 -9.31
N SER A 386 5.88 9.72 -9.20
CA SER A 386 5.26 8.42 -9.50
C SER A 386 5.42 8.07 -10.99
N GLY A 387 5.29 9.06 -11.88
CA GLY A 387 5.50 8.89 -13.32
C GLY A 387 6.95 8.53 -13.66
N LEU A 388 7.92 9.19 -13.04
CA LEU A 388 9.34 8.89 -13.21
C LEU A 388 9.69 7.48 -12.67
N ALA A 389 9.15 7.11 -11.50
CA ALA A 389 9.32 5.77 -10.95
C ALA A 389 8.79 4.70 -11.90
N LEU A 390 7.58 4.88 -12.43
CA LEU A 390 6.98 3.97 -13.41
C LEU A 390 7.81 3.89 -14.69
N ALA A 391 8.18 5.03 -15.28
CA ALA A 391 8.95 5.07 -16.52
C ALA A 391 10.31 4.38 -16.37
N THR A 392 11.02 4.65 -15.28
CA THR A 392 12.31 4.01 -14.98
C THR A 392 12.15 2.51 -14.76
N HIS A 393 11.14 2.09 -13.98
CA HIS A 393 10.87 0.67 -13.71
C HIS A 393 10.51 -0.08 -14.99
N ALA A 394 9.59 0.47 -15.79
CA ALA A 394 9.16 -0.15 -17.05
C ALA A 394 10.31 -0.20 -18.07
N GLY A 395 11.05 0.89 -18.26
CA GLY A 395 12.16 0.97 -19.21
C GLY A 395 13.31 0.03 -18.86
N LEU A 396 13.79 0.07 -17.60
CA LEU A 396 14.84 -0.85 -17.15
C LEU A 396 14.35 -2.29 -17.09
N GLY A 397 13.11 -2.53 -16.69
CA GLY A 397 12.50 -3.87 -16.68
C GLY A 397 12.44 -4.45 -18.09
N ALA A 398 12.00 -3.68 -19.09
CA ALA A 398 11.96 -4.12 -20.48
C ALA A 398 13.36 -4.46 -21.03
N LEU A 399 14.39 -3.75 -20.56
CA LEU A 399 15.78 -3.98 -20.97
C LEU A 399 16.42 -5.17 -20.25
N LEU A 400 16.22 -5.29 -18.94
CA LEU A 400 16.97 -6.21 -18.08
C LEU A 400 16.29 -7.58 -17.91
N ILE A 401 14.93 -7.63 -17.82
CA ILE A 401 14.24 -8.89 -17.59
C ILE A 401 14.52 -9.93 -18.69
N PRO A 402 14.51 -9.59 -19.99
CA PRO A 402 14.84 -10.56 -21.04
C PRO A 402 16.27 -11.10 -20.96
N ARG A 403 17.20 -10.37 -20.31
CA ARG A 403 18.63 -10.73 -20.23
C ARG A 403 19.00 -11.50 -18.97
N VAL A 404 18.45 -11.07 -17.83
CA VAL A 404 18.86 -11.58 -16.50
C VAL A 404 17.65 -11.96 -15.63
N GLY A 405 16.47 -12.11 -16.24
CA GLY A 405 15.28 -12.64 -15.60
C GLY A 405 14.84 -11.87 -14.34
N LEU A 406 14.62 -12.60 -13.26
CA LEU A 406 14.16 -12.06 -11.98
C LEU A 406 15.10 -11.00 -11.40
N VAL A 407 16.43 -11.18 -11.54
CA VAL A 407 17.41 -10.19 -11.07
C VAL A 407 17.20 -8.86 -11.79
N GLY A 408 16.89 -8.90 -13.10
CA GLY A 408 16.59 -7.72 -13.89
C GLY A 408 15.38 -6.93 -13.37
N ALA A 409 14.33 -7.63 -12.92
CA ALA A 409 13.16 -7.00 -12.31
C ALA A 409 13.51 -6.31 -10.99
N LEU A 410 14.33 -6.96 -10.15
CA LEU A 410 14.74 -6.42 -8.85
C LEU A 410 15.66 -5.21 -8.99
N VAL A 411 16.59 -5.25 -9.94
CA VAL A 411 17.46 -4.10 -10.26
C VAL A 411 16.61 -2.94 -10.80
N ALA A 412 15.64 -3.22 -11.68
CA ALA A 412 14.78 -2.19 -12.26
C ALA A 412 13.95 -1.45 -11.20
N ILE A 413 13.32 -2.18 -10.27
CA ILE A 413 12.52 -1.54 -9.20
C ILE A 413 13.40 -0.80 -8.19
N LEU A 414 14.57 -1.33 -7.83
CA LEU A 414 15.53 -0.66 -6.94
C LEU A 414 16.02 0.65 -7.56
N ALA A 415 16.47 0.61 -8.82
CA ALA A 415 16.91 1.79 -9.55
C ALA A 415 15.79 2.83 -9.70
N ALA A 416 14.56 2.39 -10.02
CA ALA A 416 13.41 3.26 -10.12
C ALA A 416 13.13 4.01 -8.81
N ASN A 417 13.17 3.30 -7.67
CA ASN A 417 12.97 3.90 -6.36
C ASN A 417 14.08 4.89 -6.00
N ILE A 418 15.34 4.57 -6.30
CA ILE A 418 16.47 5.47 -6.04
C ILE A 418 16.37 6.74 -6.91
N VAL A 419 16.21 6.57 -8.23
CA VAL A 419 16.14 7.70 -9.19
C VAL A 419 14.96 8.61 -8.84
N ALA A 420 13.79 8.05 -8.64
CA ALA A 420 12.58 8.82 -8.33
C ALA A 420 12.69 9.52 -6.96
N ALA A 421 13.25 8.86 -5.94
CA ALA A 421 13.45 9.43 -4.61
C ALA A 421 14.42 10.61 -4.61
N LEU A 422 15.56 10.46 -5.29
CA LEU A 422 16.56 11.52 -5.44
C LEU A 422 16.00 12.73 -6.20
N TRP A 423 15.29 12.46 -7.29
CA TRP A 423 14.64 13.51 -8.07
C TRP A 423 13.61 14.27 -7.24
N PHE A 424 12.76 13.56 -6.50
CA PHE A 424 11.73 14.20 -5.67
C PHE A 424 12.34 15.04 -4.55
N ALA A 425 13.33 14.50 -3.82
CA ALA A 425 14.04 15.23 -2.78
C ALA A 425 14.70 16.50 -3.33
N HIS A 426 15.33 16.42 -4.51
CA HIS A 426 15.91 17.56 -5.20
C HIS A 426 14.86 18.63 -5.55
N ARG A 427 13.75 18.23 -6.20
CA ARG A 427 12.70 19.15 -6.64
C ARG A 427 11.97 19.81 -5.46
N LEU A 428 11.67 19.02 -4.42
CA LEU A 428 11.06 19.53 -3.20
C LEU A 428 11.99 20.53 -2.49
N GLY A 429 13.27 20.17 -2.36
CA GLY A 429 14.27 21.06 -1.76
C GLY A 429 14.38 22.41 -2.48
N ARG A 430 14.39 22.38 -3.83
CA ARG A 430 14.36 23.63 -4.63
C ARG A 430 13.08 24.43 -4.43
N ALA A 431 11.92 23.75 -4.40
CA ALA A 431 10.61 24.40 -4.23
C ALA A 431 10.45 25.07 -2.84
N LEU A 432 11.17 24.55 -1.82
CA LEU A 432 11.16 25.06 -0.45
C LEU A 432 12.39 25.94 -0.14
N GLY A 433 13.22 26.27 -1.14
CA GLY A 433 14.40 27.10 -0.97
C GLY A 433 15.54 26.43 -0.16
N TRP A 434 15.53 25.12 0.00
CA TRP A 434 16.57 24.39 0.71
C TRP A 434 17.83 24.25 -0.17
N ARG A 435 18.93 24.79 0.28
CA ARG A 435 20.20 24.74 -0.45
C ARG A 435 21.07 23.59 0.03
N GLY A 436 21.72 22.87 -0.91
CA GLY A 436 22.74 21.86 -0.67
C GLY A 436 22.39 20.49 -1.23
N THR A 437 23.36 19.86 -1.90
CA THR A 437 23.27 18.49 -2.44
C THR A 437 23.43 17.42 -1.37
N ARG A 438 24.00 17.77 -0.21
CA ARG A 438 24.27 16.85 0.90
C ARG A 438 23.00 16.18 1.42
N ALA A 439 21.89 16.91 1.44
CA ALA A 439 20.57 16.38 1.83
C ALA A 439 20.04 15.26 0.90
N LEU A 440 20.64 15.10 -0.29
CA LEU A 440 20.25 14.04 -1.23
C LEU A 440 20.90 12.70 -0.90
N TRP A 441 22.16 12.68 -0.47
CA TRP A 441 22.95 11.47 -0.27
C TRP A 441 23.00 11.02 1.19
N GLU A 442 22.96 11.97 2.11
CA GLU A 442 23.04 11.70 3.55
C GLU A 442 22.00 10.69 4.05
N PRO A 443 20.74 10.69 3.55
CA PRO A 443 19.74 9.69 3.94
C PRO A 443 20.09 8.26 3.56
N PHE A 444 20.96 8.05 2.57
CA PHE A 444 21.32 6.71 2.08
C PHE A 444 22.63 6.18 2.67
N LEU A 445 23.62 7.03 2.96
CA LEU A 445 24.97 6.59 3.29
C LEU A 445 25.02 5.83 4.62
N VAL A 446 24.71 6.49 5.72
CA VAL A 446 24.79 5.86 7.06
C VAL A 446 23.77 4.74 7.24
N PRO A 447 22.46 4.95 6.88
CA PRO A 447 21.52 3.86 6.92
C PRO A 447 21.88 2.70 5.99
N GLY A 448 22.43 2.97 4.79
CA GLY A 448 22.93 1.93 3.87
C GLY A 448 24.06 1.09 4.43
N LEU A 449 25.02 1.73 5.13
CA LEU A 449 26.07 1.01 5.86
C LEU A 449 25.48 0.13 6.96
N ALA A 450 24.48 0.62 7.69
CA ALA A 450 23.79 -0.15 8.71
C ALA A 450 23.06 -1.37 8.11
N VAL A 451 22.41 -1.20 6.94
CA VAL A 451 21.80 -2.32 6.19
C VAL A 451 22.86 -3.35 5.84
N ALA A 452 23.97 -2.95 5.24
CA ALA A 452 25.03 -3.85 4.82
C ALA A 452 25.63 -4.61 6.01
N ALA A 453 26.00 -3.91 7.08
CA ALA A 453 26.61 -4.51 8.26
C ALA A 453 25.65 -5.51 8.95
N GLY A 454 24.40 -5.11 9.16
CA GLY A 454 23.38 -5.96 9.79
C GLY A 454 23.06 -7.18 8.93
N ALA A 455 22.88 -6.99 7.62
CA ALA A 455 22.61 -8.07 6.69
C ALA A 455 23.73 -9.11 6.67
N LEU A 456 24.99 -8.67 6.58
CA LEU A 456 26.17 -9.56 6.60
C LEU A 456 26.30 -10.33 7.93
N ALA A 457 26.07 -9.67 9.07
CA ALA A 457 26.14 -10.32 10.37
C ALA A 457 25.03 -11.36 10.55
N GLY A 458 23.80 -11.05 10.17
CA GLY A 458 22.69 -11.97 10.29
C GLY A 458 22.71 -13.13 9.29
N ASP A 459 23.25 -12.90 8.06
CA ASP A 459 23.40 -13.95 7.05
C ASP A 459 24.34 -15.09 7.52
N ARG A 460 25.38 -14.75 8.30
CA ARG A 460 26.26 -15.77 8.93
C ARG A 460 25.51 -16.59 9.99
N VAL A 461 24.57 -15.98 10.69
CA VAL A 461 23.78 -16.67 11.71
C VAL A 461 22.73 -17.57 11.11
N VAL A 462 22.05 -17.12 10.04
CA VAL A 462 21.00 -17.91 9.38
C VAL A 462 21.56 -19.20 8.80
N THR A 463 22.78 -19.19 8.29
CA THR A 463 23.44 -20.38 7.72
C THR A 463 23.91 -21.37 8.78
N ALA A 464 24.09 -20.95 10.04
CA ALA A 464 24.54 -21.77 11.15
C ALA A 464 23.41 -22.53 11.88
N ILE A 465 22.15 -22.17 11.64
CA ILE A 465 20.99 -22.71 12.40
C ILE A 465 20.07 -23.51 11.46
N ALA A 466 19.92 -24.81 11.73
CA ALA A 466 19.13 -25.70 10.90
C ALA A 466 17.59 -25.50 11.04
N ALA A 467 17.10 -25.10 12.23
CA ALA A 467 15.67 -24.91 12.47
C ALA A 467 15.19 -23.57 11.89
N PRO A 468 14.25 -23.56 10.91
CA PRO A 468 13.89 -22.33 10.16
C PRO A 468 13.39 -21.19 11.05
N TRP A 469 12.54 -21.47 12.04
CA TRP A 469 12.03 -20.45 12.97
C TRP A 469 13.12 -19.87 13.89
N ALA A 470 14.03 -20.72 14.36
CA ALA A 470 15.16 -20.27 15.17
C ALA A 470 16.14 -19.45 14.34
N ALA A 471 16.44 -19.88 13.13
CA ALA A 471 17.27 -19.15 12.17
C ALA A 471 16.66 -17.77 11.84
N LEU A 472 15.34 -17.70 11.56
CA LEU A 472 14.62 -16.47 11.28
C LEU A 472 14.75 -15.47 12.44
N VAL A 473 14.46 -15.91 13.67
CA VAL A 473 14.51 -15.04 14.86
C VAL A 473 15.94 -14.61 15.16
N ALA A 474 16.90 -15.53 15.15
CA ALA A 474 18.29 -15.24 15.49
C ALA A 474 18.94 -14.30 14.44
N ALA A 475 18.78 -14.58 13.15
CA ALA A 475 19.31 -13.73 12.09
C ALA A 475 18.69 -12.33 12.11
N GLY A 476 17.37 -12.25 12.28
CA GLY A 476 16.66 -10.98 12.43
C GLY A 476 17.12 -10.19 13.66
N ALA A 477 17.28 -10.83 14.79
CA ALA A 477 17.76 -10.19 16.03
C ALA A 477 19.21 -9.67 15.88
N VAL A 478 20.12 -10.49 15.33
CA VAL A 478 21.52 -10.08 15.10
C VAL A 478 21.59 -8.93 14.11
N ALA A 479 20.86 -9.02 12.98
CA ALA A 479 20.85 -7.95 11.97
C ALA A 479 20.30 -6.65 12.56
N THR A 480 19.22 -6.71 13.32
CA THR A 480 18.61 -5.55 14.03
C THR A 480 19.62 -4.94 15.01
N THR A 481 20.26 -5.77 15.84
CA THR A 481 21.23 -5.30 16.84
C THR A 481 22.42 -4.63 16.17
N VAL A 482 23.06 -5.28 15.18
CA VAL A 482 24.23 -4.74 14.47
C VAL A 482 23.87 -3.45 13.73
N SER A 483 22.76 -3.42 12.99
CA SER A 483 22.31 -2.20 12.30
C SER A 483 22.07 -1.05 13.29
N THR A 484 21.44 -1.33 14.42
CA THR A 484 21.17 -0.32 15.45
C THR A 484 22.47 0.19 16.06
N LEU A 485 23.44 -0.68 16.35
CA LEU A 485 24.76 -0.29 16.86
C LEU A 485 25.52 0.61 15.86
N VAL A 486 25.49 0.27 14.57
CA VAL A 486 26.10 1.10 13.51
C VAL A 486 25.45 2.47 13.44
N LEU A 487 24.10 2.56 13.50
CA LEU A 487 23.37 3.82 13.50
C LEU A 487 23.70 4.70 14.70
N PHE A 488 23.90 4.10 15.88
CA PHE A 488 24.33 4.83 17.08
C PHE A 488 25.80 5.25 16.98
N ALA A 489 26.70 4.36 16.57
CA ALA A 489 28.13 4.66 16.44
C ALA A 489 28.39 5.80 15.45
N LEU A 490 27.64 5.83 14.34
CA LEU A 490 27.73 6.90 13.34
C LEU A 490 26.83 8.11 13.66
N ARG A 491 26.27 8.18 14.86
CA ARG A 491 25.43 9.29 15.38
C ARG A 491 24.22 9.64 14.49
N GLN A 492 23.73 8.67 13.71
CA GLN A 492 22.48 8.82 12.95
C GLN A 492 21.28 8.98 13.88
N ILE A 493 21.28 8.23 15.00
CA ILE A 493 20.31 8.33 16.08
C ILE A 493 21.04 8.70 17.36
N ARG A 494 20.47 9.62 18.17
CA ARG A 494 20.97 10.00 19.49
C ARG A 494 20.03 9.47 20.56
N TRP A 495 20.59 8.91 21.63
CA TRP A 495 19.78 8.39 22.75
C TRP A 495 18.79 9.42 23.32
N ALA A 496 19.24 10.68 23.41
CA ALA A 496 18.38 11.78 23.87
C ALA A 496 17.14 12.01 22.96
N GLU A 497 17.20 11.71 21.67
CA GLU A 497 16.08 11.83 20.74
C GLU A 497 15.04 10.75 21.02
N ILE A 498 15.47 9.50 21.30
CA ILE A 498 14.58 8.39 21.66
C ILE A 498 13.88 8.67 22.99
N VAL A 499 14.63 9.06 24.03
CA VAL A 499 14.08 9.36 25.34
C VAL A 499 13.08 10.53 25.27
N GLY A 500 13.38 11.53 24.43
CA GLY A 500 12.48 12.67 24.18
C GLY A 500 11.16 12.25 23.53
N LEU A 501 11.18 11.28 22.60
CA LEU A 501 9.99 10.75 21.97
C LEU A 501 9.14 9.92 22.95
N LEU A 502 9.77 9.06 23.74
CA LEU A 502 9.08 8.23 24.74
C LEU A 502 8.40 9.08 25.83
N ARG A 503 9.05 10.14 26.28
CA ARG A 503 8.48 11.08 27.27
C ARG A 503 7.28 11.86 26.71
N ARG A 504 7.30 12.25 25.46
CA ARG A 504 6.16 12.94 24.80
C ARG A 504 4.99 11.97 24.55
N GLY A 505 5.26 10.73 24.18
CA GLY A 505 4.22 9.69 24.01
C GLY A 505 3.58 9.26 25.34
N ALA A 506 4.28 9.38 26.46
CA ALA A 506 3.74 9.10 27.80
C ALA A 506 2.95 10.27 28.41
N ALA A 507 3.08 11.48 27.82
CA ALA A 507 2.39 12.70 28.27
C ALA A 507 1.18 13.08 27.41
N ALA A 508 0.93 12.33 26.32
CA ALA A 508 -0.22 12.45 25.43
C ALA A 508 -1.23 11.32 25.65
#